data_5b21d6ce292a2e623e19b6d3f9a7a157
#
_entry.id   5b21d6ce292a2e623e19b6d3f9a7a157
#
_cell.length_a   1.000
_cell.length_b   1.000
_cell.length_c   1.000
_cell.angle_alpha   90.00
_cell.angle_beta   90.00
_cell.angle_gamma   90.00
#
_symmetry.space_group_name_H-M   'P 1'
#
loop_
_entity.id
_entity.type
_entity.pdbx_description
1 polymer ?
#
loop_
_entity_poly.entity_id
_entity_poly.type
_entity_poly.pdbx_seq_one_letter_code
_entity_poly.pdbx_strand_id
1 'polypeptide(L)'
;MHFLKLAAAAFLLMGSTHATDLERIKYNNPGLKVDLGVGLWAWPMPVDWDGDGDLDLVVDSPCKPYNGIWFFENPGGSKTPVFKAGKRLCGSMRNIQVSWVDGKPRFLIPGKEVSADLQEQSRVYPVDRVERHRKIRANQWKYVDYNGDGALDLLAAVGIWDDYGWDNAYNAE
;
A
#
# COMPACT_ATOMS: atom_id res chain seq x y z
N MET A 1 -40.54 -53.07 21.20
CA MET A 1 -40.33 -51.67 20.86
C MET A 1 -38.86 -51.38 20.98
N HIS A 2 -38.15 -51.40 19.86
CA HIS A 2 -36.71 -51.14 19.82
C HIS A 2 -36.49 -49.74 19.25
N PHE A 3 -35.96 -48.83 20.04
CA PHE A 3 -35.54 -47.50 19.57
C PHE A 3 -34.15 -47.57 18.98
N LEU A 4 -34.07 -47.37 17.69
CA LEU A 4 -32.83 -47.25 16.95
C LEU A 4 -32.32 -45.81 17.10
N LYS A 5 -31.18 -45.61 17.77
CA LYS A 5 -30.54 -44.31 17.87
C LYS A 5 -29.63 -44.11 16.63
N LEU A 6 -30.02 -43.20 15.76
CA LEU A 6 -29.19 -42.75 14.64
C LEU A 6 -28.15 -41.76 15.20
N ALA A 7 -26.87 -42.11 15.14
CA ALA A 7 -25.77 -41.20 15.41
C ALA A 7 -25.39 -40.54 14.10
N ALA A 8 -25.63 -39.22 13.97
CA ALA A 8 -25.15 -38.42 12.86
C ALA A 8 -23.70 -38.06 13.11
N ALA A 9 -22.78 -38.61 12.32
CA ALA A 9 -21.40 -38.23 12.29
C ALA A 9 -21.25 -36.95 11.43
N ALA A 10 -20.99 -35.82 12.07
CA ALA A 10 -20.62 -34.57 11.38
C ALA A 10 -19.16 -34.68 10.92
N PHE A 11 -18.96 -34.84 9.62
CA PHE A 11 -17.65 -34.72 9.01
C PHE A 11 -17.31 -33.21 8.90
N LEU A 12 -16.42 -32.74 9.76
CA LEU A 12 -15.77 -31.45 9.59
C LEU A 12 -14.79 -31.56 8.41
N LEU A 13 -15.18 -31.03 7.27
CA LEU A 13 -14.26 -30.74 6.17
C LEU A 13 -13.34 -29.59 6.62
N MET A 14 -12.18 -29.94 7.18
CA MET A 14 -11.09 -28.99 7.31
C MET A 14 -10.56 -28.71 5.89
N GLY A 15 -11.06 -27.62 5.29
CA GLY A 15 -10.47 -27.08 4.09
C GLY A 15 -9.04 -26.64 4.42
N SER A 16 -8.06 -27.35 3.87
CA SER A 16 -6.67 -26.89 3.87
C SER A 16 -6.64 -25.59 3.07
N THR A 17 -6.50 -24.49 3.76
CA THR A 17 -6.08 -23.24 3.10
C THR A 17 -4.65 -23.44 2.64
N HIS A 18 -4.49 -23.87 1.37
CA HIS A 18 -3.18 -23.78 0.76
C HIS A 18 -2.82 -22.30 0.72
N ALA A 19 -1.81 -21.90 1.48
CA ALA A 19 -1.15 -20.64 1.24
C ALA A 19 -0.71 -20.68 -0.22
N THR A 20 -1.28 -19.80 -1.03
CA THR A 20 -0.81 -19.64 -2.41
C THR A 20 0.64 -19.23 -2.32
N ASP A 21 1.53 -20.00 -2.93
CA ASP A 21 2.93 -19.64 -3.01
C ASP A 21 3.02 -18.24 -3.61
N LEU A 22 3.69 -17.34 -2.90
CA LEU A 22 3.92 -15.99 -3.39
C LEU A 22 4.84 -16.07 -4.61
N GLU A 23 4.33 -15.65 -5.76
CA GLU A 23 5.13 -15.56 -6.96
C GLU A 23 5.81 -14.18 -7.03
N ARG A 24 7.11 -14.20 -7.31
CA ARG A 24 7.88 -12.98 -7.43
C ARG A 24 7.49 -12.23 -8.71
N ILE A 25 7.13 -10.97 -8.59
CA ILE A 25 6.90 -10.08 -9.74
C ILE A 25 8.22 -9.89 -10.47
N LYS A 26 8.23 -10.20 -11.77
CA LYS A 26 9.42 -10.08 -12.61
C LYS A 26 9.50 -8.70 -13.24
N TYR A 27 10.70 -8.15 -13.20
CA TYR A 27 11.02 -6.91 -13.88
C TYR A 27 11.42 -7.19 -15.32
N ASN A 28 10.69 -6.64 -16.29
CA ASN A 28 10.93 -6.89 -17.72
C ASN A 28 12.04 -5.98 -18.26
N ASN A 29 13.23 -6.08 -17.67
CA ASN A 29 14.41 -5.38 -18.16
C ASN A 29 15.55 -6.39 -18.39
N PRO A 30 15.79 -6.77 -19.66
CA PRO A 30 16.85 -7.73 -19.99
C PRO A 30 18.20 -7.28 -19.47
N GLY A 31 18.88 -8.14 -18.72
CA GLY A 31 20.19 -7.89 -18.19
C GLY A 31 20.25 -7.28 -16.77
N LEU A 32 19.14 -6.84 -16.21
CA LEU A 32 19.08 -6.49 -14.79
C LEU A 32 18.84 -7.73 -13.93
N LYS A 33 19.65 -7.87 -12.88
CA LYS A 33 19.54 -8.92 -11.87
C LYS A 33 18.75 -8.45 -10.64
N VAL A 34 18.32 -7.20 -10.63
CA VAL A 34 17.54 -6.56 -9.58
C VAL A 34 16.10 -6.42 -10.03
N ASP A 35 15.18 -6.46 -9.11
CA ASP A 35 13.75 -6.30 -9.39
C ASP A 35 13.40 -4.87 -9.82
N LEU A 36 12.30 -4.32 -9.37
CA LEU A 36 11.78 -3.03 -9.84
C LEU A 36 12.73 -1.84 -9.67
N GLY A 37 13.87 -2.01 -9.04
CA GLY A 37 14.88 -0.95 -8.93
C GLY A 37 14.44 0.21 -8.05
N VAL A 38 13.65 -0.07 -7.02
CA VAL A 38 13.26 0.89 -6.00
C VAL A 38 14.25 0.84 -4.83
N GLY A 39 14.43 1.98 -4.15
CA GLY A 39 15.30 2.07 -2.98
C GLY A 39 14.70 1.44 -1.74
N LEU A 40 15.42 1.55 -0.62
CA LEU A 40 14.90 1.24 0.71
C LEU A 40 13.69 2.15 1.00
N TRP A 41 12.70 1.68 1.72
CA TRP A 41 11.47 2.42 2.00
C TRP A 41 10.67 2.76 0.74
N ALA A 42 10.08 1.75 0.14
CA ALA A 42 9.20 1.92 -1.00
C ALA A 42 7.73 1.96 -0.56
N TRP A 43 6.95 2.88 -1.12
CA TRP A 43 5.50 2.94 -0.98
C TRP A 43 4.85 2.61 -2.32
N PRO A 44 4.45 1.35 -2.52
CA PRO A 44 3.78 0.93 -3.75
C PRO A 44 2.32 1.37 -3.76
N MET A 45 1.87 1.86 -4.88
CA MET A 45 0.51 2.30 -5.15
C MET A 45 0.04 1.66 -6.46
N PRO A 46 -0.74 0.57 -6.40
CA PRO A 46 -1.36 0.00 -7.59
C PRO A 46 -2.43 0.96 -8.12
N VAL A 47 -2.29 1.38 -9.37
CA VAL A 47 -3.20 2.32 -10.03
C VAL A 47 -3.09 2.17 -11.54
N ASP A 48 -4.20 2.25 -12.24
CA ASP A 48 -4.21 2.42 -13.70
C ASP A 48 -3.74 3.85 -14.01
N TRP A 49 -2.43 3.98 -14.28
CA TRP A 49 -1.78 5.29 -14.40
C TRP A 49 -1.90 5.86 -15.81
N ASP A 50 -1.84 5.02 -16.82
CA ASP A 50 -1.91 5.44 -18.22
C ASP A 50 -3.32 5.32 -18.84
N GLY A 51 -4.28 4.76 -18.10
CA GLY A 51 -5.68 4.70 -18.49
C GLY A 51 -6.01 3.57 -19.46
N ASP A 52 -5.20 2.51 -19.49
CA ASP A 52 -5.40 1.36 -20.39
C ASP A 52 -6.29 0.27 -19.79
N GLY A 53 -6.67 0.39 -18.52
CA GLY A 53 -7.57 -0.50 -17.79
C GLY A 53 -6.86 -1.57 -16.98
N ASP A 54 -5.54 -1.67 -17.04
CA ASP A 54 -4.73 -2.54 -16.23
C ASP A 54 -4.15 -1.79 -15.01
N LEU A 55 -3.89 -2.51 -13.91
CA LEU A 55 -3.23 -1.90 -12.77
C LEU A 55 -1.72 -1.88 -12.98
N ASP A 56 -1.19 -0.69 -13.04
CA ASP A 56 0.23 -0.41 -13.00
C ASP A 56 0.77 -0.36 -11.57
N LEU A 57 2.06 -0.12 -11.43
CA LEU A 57 2.69 0.11 -10.17
C LEU A 57 3.38 1.47 -10.14
N VAL A 58 2.82 2.40 -9.38
CA VAL A 58 3.47 3.67 -9.02
C VAL A 58 4.14 3.50 -7.66
N VAL A 59 5.43 3.82 -7.56
CA VAL A 59 6.19 3.60 -6.33
C VAL A 59 6.90 4.88 -5.91
N ASP A 60 6.62 5.37 -4.72
CA ASP A 60 7.44 6.39 -4.09
C ASP A 60 8.64 5.75 -3.38
N SER A 61 9.82 6.24 -3.69
CA SER A 61 11.08 5.85 -3.06
C SER A 61 11.86 7.07 -2.61
N PRO A 62 11.87 7.42 -1.32
CA PRO A 62 12.56 8.60 -0.83
C PRO A 62 14.08 8.42 -0.69
N CYS A 63 14.59 7.20 -0.86
CA CYS A 63 15.98 6.86 -0.60
C CYS A 63 16.81 6.81 -1.89
N LYS A 64 18.11 7.14 -1.76
CA LYS A 64 19.09 6.97 -2.82
C LYS A 64 19.27 5.46 -3.15
N PRO A 65 19.62 5.11 -4.39
CA PRO A 65 19.87 6.00 -5.54
C PRO A 65 18.59 6.41 -6.29
N TYR A 66 17.45 5.79 -6.00
CA TYR A 66 16.21 5.90 -6.76
C TYR A 66 15.23 6.94 -6.18
N ASN A 67 15.73 7.97 -5.52
CA ASN A 67 14.86 9.01 -4.93
C ASN A 67 13.87 9.57 -5.95
N GLY A 68 12.58 9.39 -5.70
CA GLY A 68 11.49 9.87 -6.55
C GLY A 68 10.30 8.95 -6.58
N ILE A 69 9.28 9.39 -7.31
CA ILE A 69 8.13 8.56 -7.67
C ILE A 69 8.38 7.97 -9.05
N TRP A 70 8.22 6.65 -9.15
CA TRP A 70 8.49 5.84 -10.32
C TRP A 70 7.24 5.15 -10.80
N PHE A 71 7.03 5.13 -12.10
CA PHE A 71 5.98 4.44 -12.79
C PHE A 71 6.53 3.20 -13.48
N PHE A 72 5.94 2.06 -13.21
CA PHE A 72 6.23 0.78 -13.83
C PHE A 72 4.95 0.32 -14.53
N GLU A 73 4.94 0.44 -15.84
CA GLU A 73 3.81 0.09 -16.69
C GLU A 73 3.60 -1.42 -16.69
N ASN A 74 2.35 -1.83 -16.46
CA ASN A 74 1.87 -3.18 -16.70
C ASN A 74 1.47 -3.29 -18.18
N PRO A 75 2.12 -4.12 -18.99
CA PRO A 75 1.75 -4.23 -20.41
C PRO A 75 0.45 -4.99 -20.65
N GLY A 76 -0.25 -5.42 -19.59
CA GLY A 76 -1.49 -6.15 -19.65
C GLY A 76 -1.36 -7.63 -19.98
N GLY A 77 -2.52 -8.28 -20.03
CA GLY A 77 -2.64 -9.66 -20.55
C GLY A 77 -2.21 -10.78 -19.60
N SER A 78 -1.80 -10.48 -18.36
CA SER A 78 -1.38 -11.50 -17.39
C SER A 78 -1.90 -11.21 -15.99
N LYS A 79 -2.25 -12.28 -15.25
CA LYS A 79 -2.55 -12.18 -13.81
C LYS A 79 -1.29 -11.92 -12.97
N THR A 80 -0.13 -12.24 -13.51
CA THR A 80 1.19 -11.98 -12.92
C THR A 80 1.94 -11.03 -13.85
N PRO A 81 1.76 -9.72 -13.70
CA PRO A 81 2.33 -8.74 -14.60
C PRO A 81 3.86 -8.76 -14.56
N VAL A 82 4.47 -8.60 -15.73
CA VAL A 82 5.90 -8.33 -15.88
C VAL A 82 6.04 -6.88 -16.28
N PHE A 83 6.27 -6.03 -15.31
CA PHE A 83 6.34 -4.59 -15.50
C PHE A 83 7.43 -4.16 -16.46
N LYS A 84 7.19 -3.09 -17.19
CA LYS A 84 8.21 -2.42 -18.01
C LYS A 84 9.22 -1.69 -17.13
N ALA A 85 10.30 -1.24 -17.74
CA ALA A 85 11.33 -0.44 -17.06
C ALA A 85 10.72 0.81 -16.43
N GLY A 86 11.12 1.11 -15.20
CA GLY A 86 10.60 2.24 -14.45
C GLY A 86 10.89 3.59 -15.12
N LYS A 87 9.88 4.44 -15.18
CA LYS A 87 9.98 5.83 -15.61
C LYS A 87 9.83 6.74 -14.39
N ARG A 88 10.78 7.64 -14.15
CA ARG A 88 10.69 8.59 -13.06
C ARG A 88 9.65 9.66 -13.38
N LEU A 89 8.65 9.82 -12.52
CA LEU A 89 7.60 10.82 -12.68
C LEU A 89 8.01 12.17 -12.07
N CYS A 90 8.38 12.15 -10.78
CA CYS A 90 8.69 13.38 -10.03
C CYS A 90 9.61 13.10 -8.84
N GLY A 91 9.78 14.08 -7.96
CA GLY A 91 10.45 13.93 -6.66
C GLY A 91 9.65 13.06 -5.71
N SER A 92 10.31 12.47 -4.71
CA SER A 92 9.63 11.68 -3.68
C SER A 92 8.69 12.54 -2.84
N MET A 93 7.53 11.97 -2.52
CA MET A 93 6.52 12.53 -1.61
C MET A 93 6.36 11.58 -0.43
N ARG A 94 7.29 11.61 0.50
CA ARG A 94 7.36 10.69 1.63
C ARG A 94 6.00 10.45 2.30
N ASN A 95 5.69 9.17 2.56
CA ASN A 95 4.43 8.70 3.14
C ASN A 95 3.19 8.86 2.22
N ILE A 96 3.36 9.02 0.93
CA ILE A 96 2.24 9.09 0.00
C ILE A 96 1.43 7.78 0.02
N GLN A 97 0.12 7.91 -0.05
CA GLN A 97 -0.83 6.80 -0.13
C GLN A 97 -1.88 7.08 -1.20
N VAL A 98 -2.34 6.03 -1.85
CA VAL A 98 -3.51 6.09 -2.73
C VAL A 98 -4.76 5.64 -1.99
N SER A 99 -5.87 6.34 -2.21
CA SER A 99 -7.23 5.96 -1.81
C SER A 99 -8.13 5.90 -3.04
N TRP A 100 -9.06 4.98 -3.03
CA TRP A 100 -10.03 4.86 -4.12
C TRP A 100 -11.35 5.48 -3.68
N VAL A 101 -11.77 6.52 -4.38
CA VAL A 101 -13.00 7.27 -4.10
C VAL A 101 -13.81 7.33 -5.40
N ASP A 102 -15.00 6.76 -5.37
CA ASP A 102 -15.87 6.64 -6.56
C ASP A 102 -15.15 6.03 -7.77
N GLY A 103 -14.34 5.00 -7.52
CA GLY A 103 -13.55 4.31 -8.55
C GLY A 103 -12.37 5.11 -9.10
N LYS A 104 -12.03 6.27 -8.52
CA LYS A 104 -10.90 7.11 -8.94
C LYS A 104 -9.80 7.15 -7.89
N PRO A 105 -8.53 7.09 -8.28
CA PRO A 105 -7.42 7.22 -7.35
C PRO A 105 -7.31 8.66 -6.84
N ARG A 106 -7.11 8.80 -5.53
CA ARG A 106 -6.79 10.06 -4.86
C ARG A 106 -5.55 9.88 -4.01
N PHE A 107 -4.58 10.75 -4.16
CA PHE A 107 -3.29 10.65 -3.51
C PHE A 107 -3.20 11.59 -2.32
N LEU A 108 -2.77 11.05 -1.17
CA LEU A 108 -2.58 11.83 0.04
C LEU A 108 -1.14 11.70 0.54
N ILE A 109 -0.61 12.81 0.97
CA ILE A 109 0.55 12.88 1.85
C ILE A 109 0.11 13.48 3.19
N PRO A 110 0.90 13.38 4.26
CA PRO A 110 0.52 13.97 5.54
C PRO A 110 0.08 15.43 5.41
N GLY A 111 -1.17 15.69 5.82
CA GLY A 111 -1.78 17.02 5.77
C GLY A 111 -2.24 17.51 4.41
N LYS A 112 -2.08 16.78 3.33
CA LYS A 112 -2.38 17.27 1.99
C LYS A 112 -2.90 16.20 1.05
N GLU A 113 -3.76 16.63 0.15
CA GLU A 113 -4.09 15.87 -1.05
C GLU A 113 -3.27 16.40 -2.23
N VAL A 114 -2.80 15.50 -3.06
CA VAL A 114 -2.00 15.79 -4.25
C VAL A 114 -2.86 15.56 -5.50
N SER A 115 -2.61 16.32 -6.55
CA SER A 115 -3.28 16.15 -7.85
C SER A 115 -3.03 14.77 -8.45
N ALA A 116 -3.90 14.31 -9.33
CA ALA A 116 -3.81 12.99 -9.94
C ALA A 116 -2.51 12.77 -10.74
N ASP A 117 -1.94 13.84 -11.27
CA ASP A 117 -0.66 13.83 -11.98
C ASP A 117 0.57 14.01 -11.07
N LEU A 118 0.36 14.09 -9.75
CA LEU A 118 1.39 14.28 -8.73
C LEU A 118 2.21 15.58 -8.84
N GLN A 119 1.67 16.61 -9.49
CA GLN A 119 2.38 17.86 -9.71
C GLN A 119 2.00 18.94 -8.70
N GLU A 120 0.76 18.97 -8.24
CA GLU A 120 0.23 20.05 -7.43
C GLU A 120 -0.44 19.55 -6.15
N GLN A 121 -0.53 20.42 -5.15
CA GLN A 121 -1.30 20.17 -3.95
C GLN A 121 -2.73 20.68 -4.18
N SER A 122 -3.71 19.78 -4.15
CA SER A 122 -5.10 20.13 -4.43
C SER A 122 -5.89 20.54 -3.19
N ARG A 123 -5.52 20.03 -2.01
CA ARG A 123 -6.18 20.36 -0.74
C ARG A 123 -5.20 20.29 0.42
N VAL A 124 -5.37 21.19 1.38
CA VAL A 124 -4.57 21.22 2.61
C VAL A 124 -5.49 20.96 3.81
N TYR A 125 -5.05 20.09 4.70
CA TYR A 125 -5.75 19.76 5.95
C TYR A 125 -4.99 20.30 7.16
N PRO A 126 -5.69 20.74 8.21
CA PRO A 126 -5.02 21.14 9.46
C PRO A 126 -4.35 19.91 10.11
N VAL A 127 -3.04 20.01 10.33
CA VAL A 127 -2.20 18.90 10.85
C VAL A 127 -1.79 19.06 12.31
N ASP A 128 -2.14 20.15 12.95
CA ASP A 128 -1.75 20.51 14.31
C ASP A 128 -2.05 19.45 15.38
N ARG A 129 -2.97 18.54 15.12
CA ARG A 129 -3.28 17.40 16.01
C ARG A 129 -2.34 16.22 15.84
N VAL A 130 -1.73 16.06 14.66
CA VAL A 130 -0.91 14.89 14.29
C VAL A 130 0.57 15.16 14.54
N GLU A 131 1.01 16.42 14.43
CA GLU A 131 2.42 16.80 14.54
C GLU A 131 2.95 16.96 15.98
N ARG A 132 2.16 16.69 17.01
CA ARG A 132 2.56 16.85 18.41
C ARG A 132 3.62 15.86 18.89
N HIS A 133 3.85 14.80 18.14
CA HIS A 133 4.83 13.79 18.50
C HIS A 133 6.16 14.03 17.79
N ARG A 134 7.22 14.25 18.58
CA ARG A 134 8.57 14.58 18.08
C ARG A 134 9.29 13.43 17.37
N LYS A 135 8.77 12.19 17.47
CA LYS A 135 9.43 10.99 16.95
C LYS A 135 8.54 10.21 15.97
N ILE A 136 7.84 10.91 15.08
CA ILE A 136 7.02 10.29 14.07
C ILE A 136 7.91 9.54 13.07
N ARG A 137 7.70 8.24 12.96
CA ARG A 137 8.37 7.37 12.00
C ARG A 137 7.58 7.20 10.72
N ALA A 138 6.28 7.00 10.84
CA ALA A 138 5.36 6.86 9.72
C ALA A 138 4.13 7.73 9.95
N ASN A 139 3.62 8.31 8.89
CA ASN A 139 2.42 9.14 8.92
C ASN A 139 1.70 8.93 7.59
N GLN A 140 0.71 8.04 7.57
CA GLN A 140 0.00 7.62 6.36
C GLN A 140 -1.45 8.06 6.44
N TRP A 141 -1.92 8.71 5.41
CA TRP A 141 -3.25 9.26 5.33
C TRP A 141 -4.05 8.60 4.22
N LYS A 142 -5.30 8.21 4.52
CA LYS A 142 -6.22 7.61 3.54
C LYS A 142 -7.61 8.15 3.70
N TYR A 143 -8.33 8.26 2.59
CA TYR A 143 -9.77 8.39 2.61
C TYR A 143 -10.41 7.01 2.77
N VAL A 144 -11.43 6.95 3.61
CA VAL A 144 -12.24 5.75 3.85
C VAL A 144 -13.60 6.20 4.37
N ASP A 145 -14.65 5.46 4.09
CA ASP A 145 -15.91 5.55 4.84
C ASP A 145 -15.78 4.57 6.02
N TYR A 146 -15.30 5.07 7.16
CA TYR A 146 -14.95 4.24 8.31
C TYR A 146 -16.17 3.72 9.07
N ASN A 147 -17.22 4.53 9.15
CA ASN A 147 -18.44 4.20 9.89
C ASN A 147 -19.58 3.68 9.01
N GLY A 148 -19.42 3.69 7.67
CA GLY A 148 -20.43 3.23 6.72
C GLY A 148 -21.60 4.20 6.51
N ASP A 149 -21.41 5.51 6.77
CA ASP A 149 -22.46 6.52 6.63
C ASP A 149 -22.53 7.16 5.23
N GLY A 150 -21.66 6.76 4.33
CA GLY A 150 -21.56 7.27 2.96
C GLY A 150 -20.75 8.55 2.82
N ALA A 151 -20.26 9.13 3.93
CA ALA A 151 -19.34 10.25 3.88
C ALA A 151 -17.88 9.76 3.91
N LEU A 152 -16.98 10.56 3.30
CA LEU A 152 -15.56 10.23 3.34
C LEU A 152 -14.92 10.74 4.63
N ASP A 153 -14.40 9.81 5.40
CA ASP A 153 -13.53 10.08 6.53
C ASP A 153 -12.07 10.20 6.11
N LEU A 154 -11.27 10.88 6.91
CA LEU A 154 -9.83 10.97 6.76
C LEU A 154 -9.15 10.15 7.86
N LEU A 155 -8.62 9.00 7.50
CA LEU A 155 -7.86 8.16 8.40
C LEU A 155 -6.39 8.56 8.39
N ALA A 156 -5.86 8.97 9.55
CA ALA A 156 -4.44 9.28 9.74
C ALA A 156 -3.79 8.25 10.66
N ALA A 157 -2.91 7.42 10.12
CA ALA A 157 -2.16 6.43 10.86
C ALA A 157 -0.75 6.95 11.15
N VAL A 158 -0.42 7.10 12.43
CA VAL A 158 0.87 7.65 12.87
C VAL A 158 1.64 6.60 13.67
N GLY A 159 2.81 6.24 13.19
CA GLY A 159 3.76 5.39 13.91
C GLY A 159 4.77 6.24 14.69
N ILE A 160 4.94 5.96 15.97
CA ILE A 160 5.86 6.67 16.86
C ILE A 160 6.98 5.72 17.29
N TRP A 161 8.22 6.25 17.42
CA TRP A 161 9.36 5.45 17.85
C TRP A 161 9.29 5.00 19.30
N ASP A 162 8.67 5.81 20.16
CA ASP A 162 8.63 5.56 21.61
C ASP A 162 7.77 4.33 21.97
N ASP A 163 6.84 3.93 21.07
CA ASP A 163 5.98 2.77 21.27
C ASP A 163 6.54 1.50 20.61
N TYR A 164 7.77 1.55 20.14
CA TYR A 164 8.42 0.41 19.54
C TYR A 164 8.95 -0.50 20.65
N GLY A 165 8.27 -1.63 20.90
CA GLY A 165 8.59 -2.58 21.95
C GLY A 165 10.02 -3.15 21.95
N TRP A 166 10.82 -2.79 20.94
CA TRP A 166 12.24 -3.15 20.86
C TRP A 166 13.08 -2.51 21.95
N ASP A 167 12.81 -1.25 22.26
CA ASP A 167 13.61 -0.51 23.23
C ASP A 167 13.41 -1.04 24.65
N ASN A 168 12.29 -1.72 24.89
CA ASN A 168 11.98 -2.32 26.19
C ASN A 168 12.20 -3.84 26.21
N ALA A 169 12.26 -4.50 25.07
CA ALA A 169 12.40 -5.96 24.99
C ALA A 169 13.79 -6.46 25.47
N TYR A 170 14.79 -5.62 25.44
CA TYR A 170 16.15 -5.94 25.88
C TYR A 170 16.48 -5.39 27.28
N ASN A 171 15.61 -4.57 27.86
CA ASN A 171 15.80 -4.01 29.20
C ASN A 171 14.86 -4.60 30.24
N ALA A 172 14.09 -5.62 29.87
CA ALA A 172 13.31 -6.40 30.82
C ALA A 172 14.24 -7.38 31.53
N GLU A 173 14.85 -6.97 32.63
CA GLU A 173 15.36 -7.87 33.66
C GLU A 173 14.20 -8.46 34.47
#